data_122eb37baa97028d9acfc9103bb7182d
#
_entry.id   122eb37baa97028d9acfc9103bb7182d
#
_cell.length_a   1.000
_cell.length_b   1.000
_cell.length_c   1.000
_cell.angle_alpha   90.00
_cell.angle_beta   90.00
_cell.angle_gamma   90.00
#
_symmetry.space_group_name_H-M   'P 1'
#
loop_
_entity.id
_entity.type
_entity.pdbx_description
1 polymer ?
#
loop_
_entity_poly.entity_id
_entity_poly.type
_entity_poly.pdbx_seq_one_letter_code
_entity_poly.pdbx_strand_id
1 'polypeptide(L)'
;MTVYVTKTRGLNPVDGLVGGAIAGAVQTVVAVVYSLINGKGFWQFPQLLSTLAGRPGDTNAGFTLDVVIGIVVNIIVLTLLGGLFALAARTLEQKAIVWAALAFGVIVWAIGYYLVLPAGGVGWSPRLRDEAGALTLASSMLVYGSILGAYLSRRQKRELVSRT
;
A
#
# COMPACT_ATOMS: atom_id res chain seq x y z
N MET A 1 29.77 -19.77 -30.63
CA MET A 1 29.02 -19.85 -29.37
C MET A 1 28.19 -18.57 -29.22
N THR A 2 26.93 -18.59 -29.62
CA THR A 2 26.07 -17.39 -29.65
C THR A 2 25.42 -17.24 -28.27
N VAL A 3 25.90 -16.28 -27.48
CA VAL A 3 25.30 -15.96 -26.18
C VAL A 3 23.99 -15.20 -26.46
N TYR A 4 22.87 -15.88 -26.35
CA TYR A 4 21.57 -15.23 -26.34
C TYR A 4 21.42 -14.48 -25.01
N VAL A 5 21.66 -13.18 -25.02
CA VAL A 5 21.29 -12.31 -23.93
C VAL A 5 19.76 -12.22 -23.92
N THR A 6 19.11 -13.05 -23.13
CA THR A 6 17.68 -12.94 -22.85
C THR A 6 17.47 -11.60 -22.11
N LYS A 7 17.09 -10.57 -22.87
CA LYS A 7 16.69 -9.29 -22.35
C LYS A 7 15.42 -9.52 -21.50
N THR A 8 15.58 -9.67 -20.21
CA THR A 8 14.45 -9.72 -19.27
C THR A 8 13.69 -8.42 -19.44
N ARG A 9 12.45 -8.51 -19.94
CA ARG A 9 11.59 -7.34 -20.04
C ARG A 9 11.26 -6.90 -18.62
N GLY A 10 11.64 -5.66 -18.27
CA GLY A 10 11.36 -5.10 -16.98
C GLY A 10 9.86 -5.05 -16.70
N LEU A 11 9.49 -5.05 -15.41
CA LEU A 11 8.10 -4.92 -14.97
C LEU A 11 7.42 -3.74 -15.67
N ASN A 12 6.17 -3.95 -16.11
CA ASN A 12 5.37 -2.89 -16.70
C ASN A 12 4.77 -2.02 -15.58
N PRO A 13 4.88 -0.68 -15.65
CA PRO A 13 4.24 0.21 -14.67
C PRO A 13 2.73 -0.02 -14.55
N VAL A 14 2.06 -0.38 -15.64
CA VAL A 14 0.61 -0.70 -15.64
C VAL A 14 0.31 -1.92 -14.76
N ASP A 15 1.16 -2.95 -14.78
CA ASP A 15 1.00 -4.08 -13.87
C ASP A 15 1.21 -3.66 -12.41
N GLY A 16 2.09 -2.68 -12.18
CA GLY A 16 2.28 -2.06 -10.87
C GLY A 16 1.04 -1.29 -10.39
N LEU A 17 0.40 -0.52 -11.27
CA LEU A 17 -0.85 0.18 -10.96
C LEU A 17 -1.96 -0.81 -10.61
N VAL A 18 -2.17 -1.85 -11.43
CA VAL A 18 -3.18 -2.88 -11.16
C VAL A 18 -2.87 -3.64 -9.88
N GLY A 19 -1.62 -4.07 -9.69
CA GLY A 19 -1.18 -4.73 -8.46
C GLY A 19 -1.35 -3.85 -7.22
N GLY A 20 -1.02 -2.56 -7.34
CA GLY A 20 -1.19 -1.56 -6.29
C GLY A 20 -2.66 -1.33 -5.92
N ALA A 21 -3.56 -1.27 -6.91
CA ALA A 21 -5.01 -1.14 -6.67
C ALA A 21 -5.57 -2.36 -5.93
N ILE A 22 -5.22 -3.57 -6.36
CA ILE A 22 -5.64 -4.82 -5.71
C ILE A 22 -5.09 -4.90 -4.28
N ALA A 23 -3.78 -4.68 -4.14
CA ALA A 23 -3.11 -4.72 -2.83
C ALA A 23 -3.67 -3.64 -1.89
N GLY A 24 -3.95 -2.44 -2.41
CA GLY A 24 -4.53 -1.33 -1.66
C GLY A 24 -5.95 -1.61 -1.19
N ALA A 25 -6.79 -2.22 -2.02
CA ALA A 25 -8.14 -2.62 -1.63
C ALA A 25 -8.11 -3.64 -0.48
N VAL A 26 -7.28 -4.69 -0.59
CA VAL A 26 -7.13 -5.70 0.47
C VAL A 26 -6.53 -5.09 1.73
N GLN A 27 -5.51 -4.24 1.60
CA GLN A 27 -4.90 -3.52 2.71
C GLN A 27 -5.94 -2.68 3.47
N THR A 28 -6.81 -1.97 2.75
CA THR A 28 -7.89 -1.18 3.37
C THR A 28 -8.81 -2.05 4.21
N VAL A 29 -9.25 -3.19 3.68
CA VAL A 29 -10.08 -4.15 4.43
C VAL A 29 -9.36 -4.64 5.68
N VAL A 30 -8.10 -5.03 5.57
CA VAL A 30 -7.29 -5.49 6.71
C VAL A 30 -7.14 -4.40 7.77
N ALA A 31 -6.88 -3.16 7.37
CA ALA A 31 -6.75 -2.04 8.30
C ALA A 31 -8.06 -1.73 9.04
N VAL A 32 -9.20 -1.81 8.34
CA VAL A 32 -10.54 -1.64 8.94
C VAL A 32 -10.84 -2.77 9.93
N VAL A 33 -10.60 -4.01 9.56
CA VAL A 33 -10.81 -5.18 10.44
C VAL A 33 -9.92 -5.09 11.68
N TYR A 34 -8.66 -4.72 11.50
CA TYR A 34 -7.73 -4.56 12.61
C TYR A 34 -8.15 -3.41 13.55
N SER A 35 -8.63 -2.28 13.01
CA SER A 35 -9.19 -1.18 13.81
C SER A 35 -10.38 -1.65 14.65
N LEU A 36 -11.25 -2.47 14.07
CA LEU A 36 -12.41 -3.03 14.76
C LEU A 36 -11.99 -3.95 15.92
N ILE A 37 -11.03 -4.84 15.70
CA ILE A 37 -10.53 -5.78 16.72
C ILE A 37 -9.91 -5.01 17.90
N ASN A 38 -9.24 -3.87 17.62
CA ASN A 38 -8.65 -3.02 18.66
C ASN A 38 -9.65 -2.02 19.30
N GLY A 39 -10.96 -2.20 19.09
CA GLY A 39 -11.98 -1.34 19.69
C GLY A 39 -12.02 0.11 19.19
N LYS A 40 -11.35 0.40 18.08
CA LYS A 40 -11.22 1.77 17.54
C LYS A 40 -12.36 2.19 16.61
N GLY A 41 -13.33 1.30 16.35
CA GLY A 41 -14.45 1.56 15.46
C GLY A 41 -14.14 1.26 13.98
N PHE A 42 -15.18 0.83 13.26
CA PHE A 42 -15.08 0.36 11.88
C PHE A 42 -14.61 1.45 10.90
N TRP A 43 -15.07 2.70 11.11
CA TRP A 43 -14.84 3.81 10.18
C TRP A 43 -13.64 4.68 10.52
N GLN A 44 -12.96 4.41 11.64
CA GLN A 44 -11.85 5.26 12.10
C GLN A 44 -10.69 5.34 11.12
N PHE A 45 -10.28 4.21 10.55
CA PHE A 45 -9.16 4.18 9.61
C PHE A 45 -9.44 5.00 8.34
N PRO A 46 -10.57 4.80 7.62
CA PRO A 46 -10.91 5.66 6.48
C PRO A 46 -11.05 7.15 6.83
N GLN A 47 -11.67 7.47 7.97
CA GLN A 47 -11.81 8.86 8.41
C GLN A 47 -10.46 9.52 8.69
N LEU A 48 -9.50 8.77 9.23
CA LEU A 48 -8.14 9.26 9.39
C LEU A 48 -7.51 9.60 8.04
N LEU A 49 -7.73 8.78 7.02
CA LEU A 49 -7.18 9.01 5.69
C LEU A 49 -7.82 10.19 4.95
N SER A 50 -9.04 10.59 5.31
CA SER A 50 -9.67 11.79 4.75
C SER A 50 -8.92 13.08 5.11
N THR A 51 -8.15 13.06 6.20
CA THR A 51 -7.30 14.20 6.60
C THR A 51 -6.22 14.49 5.56
N LEU A 52 -5.77 13.48 4.80
CA LEU A 52 -4.85 13.67 3.68
C LEU A 52 -5.47 14.47 2.53
N ALA A 53 -6.80 14.52 2.45
CA ALA A 53 -7.56 15.37 1.54
C ALA A 53 -7.91 16.74 2.16
N GLY A 54 -7.30 17.11 3.28
CA GLY A 54 -7.53 18.38 3.98
C GLY A 54 -8.88 18.46 4.72
N ARG A 55 -9.52 17.30 4.99
CA ARG A 55 -10.79 17.24 5.72
C ARG A 55 -10.54 16.83 7.18
N PRO A 56 -11.04 17.58 8.16
CA PRO A 56 -10.97 17.16 9.55
C PRO A 56 -11.91 15.96 9.75
N GLY A 57 -11.35 14.74 9.72
CA GLY A 57 -12.13 13.54 9.97
C GLY A 57 -12.59 13.47 11.42
N ASP A 58 -13.91 13.41 11.66
CA ASP A 58 -14.44 13.09 12.97
C ASP A 58 -14.43 11.57 13.15
N THR A 59 -13.42 11.06 13.84
CA THR A 59 -13.25 9.62 14.06
C THR A 59 -14.35 8.99 14.92
N ASN A 60 -15.21 9.79 15.54
CA ASN A 60 -16.36 9.32 16.30
C ASN A 60 -17.66 9.31 15.50
N ALA A 61 -17.67 9.97 14.33
CA ALA A 61 -18.81 9.93 13.43
C ALA A 61 -18.93 8.53 12.79
N GLY A 62 -20.14 8.08 12.56
CA GLY A 62 -20.42 6.85 11.82
C GLY A 62 -19.99 6.93 10.35
N PHE A 63 -20.70 6.27 9.47
CA PHE A 63 -20.46 6.37 8.03
C PHE A 63 -20.77 7.79 7.52
N THR A 64 -19.77 8.48 7.03
CA THR A 64 -19.84 9.85 6.50
C THR A 64 -19.17 9.94 5.13
N LEU A 65 -19.32 11.08 4.45
CA LEU A 65 -18.60 11.35 3.20
C LEU A 65 -17.09 11.24 3.36
N ASP A 66 -16.54 11.56 4.56
CA ASP A 66 -15.12 11.48 4.84
C ASP A 66 -14.62 10.03 4.78
N VAL A 67 -15.43 9.04 5.16
CA VAL A 67 -15.12 7.62 4.98
C VAL A 67 -14.90 7.29 3.51
N VAL A 68 -15.79 7.73 2.64
CA VAL A 68 -15.70 7.47 1.19
C VAL A 68 -14.45 8.14 0.62
N ILE A 69 -14.23 9.41 0.96
CA ILE A 69 -13.05 10.16 0.52
C ILE A 69 -11.77 9.48 0.99
N GLY A 70 -11.71 9.07 2.26
CA GLY A 70 -10.53 8.39 2.81
C GLY A 70 -10.22 7.07 2.09
N ILE A 71 -11.24 6.25 1.79
CA ILE A 71 -11.06 5.01 1.03
C ILE A 71 -10.55 5.31 -0.39
N VAL A 72 -11.15 6.27 -1.09
CA VAL A 72 -10.77 6.65 -2.45
C VAL A 72 -9.33 7.17 -2.49
N VAL A 73 -8.98 8.08 -1.59
CA VAL A 73 -7.62 8.63 -1.49
C VAL A 73 -6.61 7.51 -1.21
N ASN A 74 -6.91 6.59 -0.27
CA ASN A 74 -6.04 5.47 0.03
C ASN A 74 -5.79 4.59 -1.21
N ILE A 75 -6.85 4.21 -1.91
CA ILE A 75 -6.72 3.36 -3.11
C ILE A 75 -5.92 4.08 -4.20
N ILE A 76 -6.17 5.36 -4.44
CA ILE A 76 -5.42 6.14 -5.43
C ILE A 76 -3.92 6.18 -5.07
N VAL A 77 -3.60 6.54 -3.83
CA VAL A 77 -2.21 6.62 -3.36
C VAL A 77 -1.51 5.27 -3.49
N LEU A 78 -2.13 4.19 -3.03
CA LEU A 78 -1.53 2.86 -3.09
C LEU A 78 -1.42 2.33 -4.53
N THR A 79 -2.34 2.71 -5.42
CA THR A 79 -2.25 2.43 -6.85
C THR A 79 -1.02 3.09 -7.46
N LEU A 80 -0.83 4.39 -7.21
CA LEU A 80 0.32 5.15 -7.70
C LEU A 80 1.64 4.61 -7.14
N LEU A 81 1.66 4.28 -5.85
CA LEU A 81 2.83 3.66 -5.20
C LEU A 81 3.17 2.29 -5.80
N GLY A 82 2.17 1.49 -6.17
CA GLY A 82 2.38 0.23 -6.89
C GLY A 82 3.02 0.43 -8.26
N GLY A 83 2.57 1.44 -9.02
CA GLY A 83 3.18 1.83 -10.29
C GLY A 83 4.62 2.30 -10.13
N LEU A 84 4.88 3.15 -9.13
CA LEU A 84 6.22 3.63 -8.79
C LEU A 84 7.16 2.47 -8.39
N PHE A 85 6.66 1.55 -7.56
CA PHE A 85 7.42 0.36 -7.20
C PHE A 85 7.79 -0.48 -8.42
N ALA A 86 6.85 -0.73 -9.35
CA ALA A 86 7.12 -1.49 -10.57
C ALA A 86 8.17 -0.81 -11.45
N LEU A 87 8.18 0.52 -11.52
CA LEU A 87 9.22 1.29 -12.21
C LEU A 87 10.59 1.10 -11.55
N ALA A 88 10.67 1.18 -10.24
CA ALA A 88 11.91 1.03 -9.49
C ALA A 88 12.45 -0.41 -9.53
N ALA A 89 11.53 -1.39 -9.47
CA ALA A 89 11.84 -2.81 -9.39
C ALA A 89 11.98 -3.51 -10.76
N ARG A 90 11.92 -2.78 -11.88
CA ARG A 90 11.88 -3.37 -13.24
C ARG A 90 13.12 -4.17 -13.64
N THR A 91 14.23 -3.99 -12.94
CA THR A 91 15.49 -4.72 -13.18
C THR A 91 15.70 -5.87 -12.20
N LEU A 92 14.83 -6.03 -11.22
CA LEU A 92 14.96 -7.04 -10.19
C LEU A 92 14.57 -8.43 -10.73
N GLU A 93 15.25 -9.44 -10.21
CA GLU A 93 14.89 -10.83 -10.41
C GLU A 93 13.58 -11.17 -9.70
N GLN A 94 12.84 -12.15 -10.24
CA GLN A 94 11.54 -12.56 -9.73
C GLN A 94 11.51 -12.82 -8.21
N LYS A 95 12.54 -13.49 -7.67
CA LYS A 95 12.63 -13.78 -6.23
C LYS A 95 12.86 -12.52 -5.40
N ALA A 96 13.64 -11.58 -5.93
CA ALA A 96 13.94 -10.32 -5.24
C ALA A 96 12.74 -9.38 -5.19
N ILE A 97 11.79 -9.45 -6.15
CA ILE A 97 10.60 -8.58 -6.20
C ILE A 97 9.76 -8.70 -4.93
N VAL A 98 9.55 -9.91 -4.42
CA VAL A 98 8.71 -10.11 -3.22
C VAL A 98 9.35 -9.46 -1.99
N TRP A 99 10.64 -9.68 -1.78
CA TRP A 99 11.37 -9.06 -0.66
C TRP A 99 11.47 -7.56 -0.80
N ALA A 100 11.73 -7.07 -2.01
CA ALA A 100 11.76 -5.63 -2.30
C ALA A 100 10.38 -4.98 -2.05
N ALA A 101 9.28 -5.65 -2.40
CA ALA A 101 7.93 -5.14 -2.16
C ALA A 101 7.58 -5.12 -0.66
N LEU A 102 8.03 -6.11 0.12
CA LEU A 102 7.90 -6.08 1.58
C LEU A 102 8.69 -4.92 2.19
N ALA A 103 9.95 -4.75 1.80
CA ALA A 103 10.77 -3.62 2.26
C ALA A 103 10.15 -2.28 1.86
N PHE A 104 9.61 -2.17 0.63
CA PHE A 104 8.89 -1.01 0.16
C PHE A 104 7.66 -0.71 1.01
N GLY A 105 6.86 -1.72 1.38
CA GLY A 105 5.74 -1.57 2.31
C GLY A 105 6.15 -0.98 3.66
N VAL A 106 7.26 -1.44 4.23
CA VAL A 106 7.83 -0.89 5.48
C VAL A 106 8.26 0.57 5.31
N ILE A 107 8.91 0.90 4.19
CA ILE A 107 9.33 2.28 3.89
C ILE A 107 8.11 3.20 3.73
N VAL A 108 7.10 2.77 2.98
CA VAL A 108 5.84 3.52 2.80
C VAL A 108 5.14 3.74 4.14
N TRP A 109 5.11 2.70 4.99
CA TRP A 109 4.61 2.83 6.36
C TRP A 109 5.38 3.88 7.16
N ALA A 110 6.70 3.83 7.17
CA ALA A 110 7.51 4.74 7.93
C ALA A 110 7.34 6.20 7.45
N ILE A 111 7.35 6.43 6.14
CA ILE A 111 7.11 7.75 5.55
C ILE A 111 5.68 8.22 5.89
N GLY A 112 4.67 7.37 5.70
CA GLY A 112 3.29 7.68 6.01
C GLY A 112 3.10 8.08 7.47
N TYR A 113 3.63 7.26 8.37
CA TYR A 113 3.45 7.44 9.82
C TYR A 113 4.25 8.62 10.39
N TYR A 114 5.51 8.78 10.00
CA TYR A 114 6.40 9.79 10.59
C TYR A 114 6.42 11.13 9.87
N LEU A 115 6.04 11.18 8.59
CA LEU A 115 6.10 12.39 7.78
C LEU A 115 4.72 12.84 7.29
N VAL A 116 3.97 11.96 6.62
CA VAL A 116 2.73 12.35 5.92
C VAL A 116 1.60 12.64 6.90
N LEU A 117 1.37 11.79 7.90
CA LEU A 117 0.32 12.02 8.89
C LEU A 117 0.57 13.28 9.73
N PRO A 118 1.77 13.55 10.25
CA PRO A 118 2.05 14.82 10.94
C PRO A 118 1.88 16.05 10.03
N ALA A 119 2.34 15.99 8.79
CA ALA A 119 2.22 17.09 7.82
C ALA A 119 0.76 17.36 7.40
N GLY A 120 -0.09 16.32 7.38
CA GLY A 120 -1.51 16.41 7.05
C GLY A 120 -2.39 17.04 8.14
N GLY A 121 -1.79 17.64 9.20
CA GLY A 121 -2.54 18.31 10.27
C GLY A 121 -3.15 17.35 11.30
N VAL A 122 -2.96 16.04 11.15
CA VAL A 122 -3.37 15.04 12.14
C VAL A 122 -2.53 15.21 13.42
N GLY A 123 -1.45 15.99 13.29
CA GLY A 123 -0.53 16.32 14.37
C GLY A 123 0.15 15.07 14.94
N TRP A 124 1.03 15.29 15.87
CA TRP A 124 1.51 14.25 16.78
C TRP A 124 0.41 13.92 17.80
N SER A 125 -0.82 13.67 17.30
CA SER A 125 -1.95 13.36 18.17
C SER A 125 -1.59 12.16 19.05
N PRO A 126 -1.76 12.25 20.37
CA PRO A 126 -1.55 11.11 21.27
C PRO A 126 -2.36 9.88 20.86
N ARG A 127 -3.49 10.07 20.15
CA ARG A 127 -4.38 9.00 19.67
C ARG A 127 -3.77 8.19 18.52
N LEU A 128 -2.83 8.75 17.74
CA LEU A 128 -2.10 8.04 16.69
C LEU A 128 -0.77 7.50 17.18
N ARG A 129 -0.24 8.03 18.27
CA ARG A 129 0.94 7.51 18.97
C ARG A 129 0.66 6.23 19.75
N ASP A 130 -0.58 5.86 19.88
CA ASP A 130 -0.95 4.57 20.44
C ASP A 130 -0.26 3.46 19.65
N GLU A 131 0.48 2.61 20.36
CA GLU A 131 1.22 1.47 19.77
C GLU A 131 0.33 0.62 18.86
N ALA A 132 -0.96 0.48 19.20
CA ALA A 132 -1.93 -0.21 18.39
C ALA A 132 -2.15 0.47 17.02
N GLY A 133 -2.11 1.81 16.93
CA GLY A 133 -2.24 2.54 15.66
C GLY A 133 -1.04 2.34 14.75
N ALA A 134 0.17 2.43 15.29
CA ALA A 134 1.41 2.18 14.55
C ALA A 134 1.49 0.74 14.04
N LEU A 135 1.14 -0.25 14.88
CA LEU A 135 1.12 -1.67 14.52
C LEU A 135 0.03 -1.98 13.49
N THR A 136 -1.14 -1.32 13.58
CA THR A 136 -2.21 -1.45 12.57
C THR A 136 -1.71 -1.04 11.20
N LEU A 137 -1.10 0.12 11.10
CA LEU A 137 -0.56 0.63 9.83
C LEU A 137 0.61 -0.23 9.35
N ALA A 138 1.52 -0.64 10.22
CA ALA A 138 2.65 -1.49 9.86
C ALA A 138 2.18 -2.85 9.30
N SER A 139 1.29 -3.55 10.01
CA SER A 139 0.78 -4.85 9.58
C SER A 139 0.00 -4.74 8.26
N SER A 140 -0.81 -3.71 8.10
CA SER A 140 -1.56 -3.50 6.86
C SER A 140 -0.64 -3.20 5.66
N MET A 141 0.47 -2.48 5.86
CA MET A 141 1.46 -2.22 4.80
C MET A 141 2.31 -3.44 4.46
N LEU A 142 2.56 -4.34 5.41
CA LEU A 142 3.16 -5.65 5.11
C LEU A 142 2.24 -6.50 4.24
N VAL A 143 0.92 -6.47 4.48
CA VAL A 143 -0.06 -7.13 3.61
C VAL A 143 -0.04 -6.51 2.22
N TYR A 144 -0.03 -5.18 2.12
CA TYR A 144 0.11 -4.48 0.84
C TYR A 144 1.35 -4.93 0.07
N GLY A 145 2.54 -4.89 0.70
CA GLY A 145 3.80 -5.30 0.10
C GLY A 145 3.80 -6.76 -0.34
N SER A 146 3.23 -7.65 0.49
CA SER A 146 3.11 -9.09 0.17
C SER A 146 2.27 -9.34 -1.09
N ILE A 147 1.10 -8.72 -1.18
CA ILE A 147 0.18 -8.89 -2.31
C ILE A 147 0.77 -8.28 -3.59
N LEU A 148 1.31 -7.05 -3.50
CA LEU A 148 1.96 -6.38 -4.61
C LEU A 148 3.13 -7.21 -5.16
N GLY A 149 4.02 -7.69 -4.26
CA GLY A 149 5.16 -8.50 -4.63
C GLY A 149 4.75 -9.83 -5.26
N ALA A 150 3.75 -10.52 -4.68
CA ALA A 150 3.23 -11.77 -5.22
C ALA A 150 2.57 -11.58 -6.60
N TYR A 151 1.80 -10.49 -6.79
CA TYR A 151 1.17 -10.17 -8.06
C TYR A 151 2.21 -9.92 -9.16
N LEU A 152 3.18 -9.04 -8.90
CA LEU A 152 4.21 -8.68 -9.88
C LEU A 152 5.14 -9.85 -10.21
N SER A 153 5.51 -10.66 -9.22
CA SER A 153 6.31 -11.86 -9.42
C SER A 153 5.59 -12.88 -10.33
N ARG A 154 4.27 -13.06 -10.16
CA ARG A 154 3.47 -13.94 -11.04
C ARG A 154 3.34 -13.39 -12.46
N ARG A 155 3.19 -12.07 -12.62
CA ARG A 155 3.13 -11.42 -13.93
C ARG A 155 4.44 -11.59 -14.70
N GLN A 156 5.57 -11.34 -14.08
CA GLN A 156 6.89 -11.53 -14.67
C GLN A 156 7.09 -13.00 -15.15
N LYS A 157 6.67 -13.97 -14.32
CA LYS A 157 6.75 -15.40 -14.70
C LYS A 157 5.94 -15.73 -15.93
N ARG A 158 4.70 -15.24 -16.04
CA ARG A 158 3.82 -15.50 -17.19
C ARG A 158 4.40 -14.96 -18.50
N GLU A 159 5.01 -13.78 -18.47
CA GLU A 159 5.65 -13.21 -19.67
C GLU A 159 6.87 -14.01 -20.14
N LEU A 160 7.59 -14.66 -19.24
CA LEU A 160 8.70 -15.54 -19.59
C LEU A 160 8.22 -16.83 -20.28
N VAL A 161 7.15 -17.44 -19.75
CA VAL A 161 6.60 -18.71 -20.30
C VAL A 161 5.90 -18.51 -21.65
N SER A 162 5.27 -17.36 -21.90
CA SER A 162 4.58 -17.10 -23.17
C SER A 162 5.51 -16.90 -24.38
N ARG A 163 6.83 -16.92 -24.18
CA ARG A 163 7.87 -16.70 -25.21
C ARG A 163 8.71 -17.93 -25.54
N THR A 164 8.52 -19.01 -24.78
CA THR A 164 9.11 -20.34 -25.08
C THR A 164 8.14 -21.18 -25.90
#